data_3bcb3f95a9e57d35cf095ae8c5fe04d3
#
_entry.id   3bcb3f95a9e57d35cf095ae8c5fe04d3
#
_cell.length_a   1.000
_cell.length_b   1.000
_cell.length_c   1.000
_cell.angle_alpha   90.00
_cell.angle_beta   90.00
_cell.angle_gamma   90.00
#
_symmetry.space_group_name_H-M   'P 1'
#
loop_
_entity.id
_entity.type
_entity.pdbx_description
1 polymer ?
#
loop_
_entity_poly.entity_id
_entity_poly.type
_entity_poly.pdbx_seq_one_letter_code
_entity_poly.pdbx_strand_id
1 'polypeptide(L)'
;MAHLSYARSLAEDLTVKAPLSFPASELTWSYSPSGGPGGQHANKASTRATVEFDIEHSRVLSGSDRSRLLSTFGPTIRVVADDERSQQRNRTAARRRLADRLRTALQPRTPRRPTRPSRGSVQRRLDAKRQQKQRKQGRGRVRRGDW
;
A
#
# COMPACT_ATOMS: atom_id res chain seq x y z
N MET A 1 -36.95 -13.44 7.58
CA MET A 1 -35.76 -14.09 6.97
C MET A 1 -34.56 -13.14 6.71
N ALA A 2 -34.64 -11.84 6.99
CA ALA A 2 -33.57 -10.87 6.78
C ALA A 2 -32.50 -10.85 7.90
N HIS A 3 -32.82 -11.28 9.12
CA HIS A 3 -31.91 -11.25 10.26
C HIS A 3 -30.75 -12.26 10.22
N LEU A 4 -30.94 -13.41 9.60
CA LEU A 4 -29.90 -14.45 9.45
C LEU A 4 -28.82 -14.06 8.44
N SER A 5 -29.15 -13.29 7.40
CA SER A 5 -28.20 -12.80 6.41
C SER A 5 -27.27 -11.72 6.99
N TYR A 6 -27.79 -10.89 7.91
CA TYR A 6 -27.04 -9.81 8.54
C TYR A 6 -25.98 -10.33 9.53
N ALA A 7 -26.33 -11.33 10.33
CA ALA A 7 -25.40 -11.98 11.27
C ALA A 7 -24.28 -12.74 10.54
N ARG A 8 -24.59 -13.35 9.39
CA ARG A 8 -23.61 -14.08 8.57
C ARG A 8 -22.57 -13.16 7.94
N SER A 9 -22.94 -11.95 7.55
CA SER A 9 -22.02 -10.92 7.02
C SER A 9 -21.03 -10.41 8.09
N LEU A 10 -21.36 -10.51 9.37
CA LEU A 10 -20.50 -10.09 10.48
C LEU A 10 -19.42 -11.11 10.86
N ALA A 11 -19.58 -12.36 10.46
CA ALA A 11 -18.74 -13.50 10.81
C ALA A 11 -17.97 -14.09 9.61
N GLU A 12 -17.99 -13.43 8.46
CA GLU A 12 -17.28 -13.94 7.30
C GLU A 12 -15.77 -13.80 7.43
N ASP A 13 -15.06 -14.87 7.14
CA ASP A 13 -13.60 -14.90 7.07
C ASP A 13 -13.08 -13.97 5.98
N LEU A 14 -11.92 -13.36 6.20
CA LEU A 14 -11.26 -12.49 5.25
C LEU A 14 -10.43 -13.32 4.28
N THR A 15 -10.93 -13.63 3.10
CA THR A 15 -10.17 -14.32 2.06
C THR A 15 -9.19 -13.35 1.40
N VAL A 16 -7.90 -13.64 1.49
CA VAL A 16 -6.83 -12.83 0.88
C VAL A 16 -6.34 -13.47 -0.40
N LYS A 17 -6.00 -14.75 -0.36
CA LYS A 17 -5.56 -15.55 -1.51
C LYS A 17 -5.88 -17.01 -1.20
N ALA A 18 -6.57 -17.71 -2.08
CA ALA A 18 -6.83 -19.13 -1.84
C ALA A 18 -5.51 -19.92 -1.72
N PRO A 19 -5.34 -20.77 -0.68
CA PRO A 19 -6.27 -21.11 0.38
C PRO A 19 -6.24 -20.20 1.61
N LEU A 20 -5.46 -19.09 1.64
CA LEU A 20 -5.25 -18.23 2.81
C LEU A 20 -6.50 -17.36 3.09
N SER A 21 -7.14 -17.65 4.21
CA SER A 21 -8.27 -16.91 4.74
C SER A 21 -8.05 -16.68 6.24
N PHE A 22 -8.37 -15.48 6.71
CA PHE A 22 -8.25 -15.11 8.13
C PHE A 22 -9.63 -15.16 8.78
N PRO A 23 -9.79 -15.87 9.90
CA PRO A 23 -11.05 -15.91 10.61
C PRO A 23 -11.43 -14.51 11.12
N ALA A 24 -12.72 -14.22 11.16
CA ALA A 24 -13.23 -12.95 11.64
C ALA A 24 -12.78 -12.63 13.08
N SER A 25 -12.45 -13.64 13.88
CA SER A 25 -11.94 -13.51 15.25
C SER A 25 -10.54 -12.91 15.35
N GLU A 26 -9.75 -12.95 14.30
CA GLU A 26 -8.42 -12.30 14.25
C GLU A 26 -8.50 -10.83 13.83
N LEU A 27 -9.69 -10.31 13.52
CA LEU A 27 -9.92 -8.94 13.10
C LEU A 27 -10.56 -8.12 14.23
N THR A 28 -9.86 -7.12 14.72
CA THR A 28 -10.38 -6.19 15.73
C THR A 28 -11.01 -4.99 15.05
N TRP A 29 -12.26 -4.70 15.39
CA TRP A 29 -13.02 -3.59 14.81
C TRP A 29 -13.25 -2.46 15.80
N SER A 30 -13.07 -1.23 15.35
CA SER A 30 -13.47 -0.03 16.08
C SER A 30 -14.22 0.94 15.16
N TYR A 31 -15.16 1.68 15.75
CA TYR A 31 -15.99 2.63 15.02
C TYR A 31 -15.92 3.99 15.71
N SER A 32 -15.87 5.05 14.92
CA SER A 32 -15.82 6.42 15.42
C SER A 32 -16.59 7.36 14.48
N PRO A 33 -16.94 8.57 14.91
CA PRO A 33 -17.49 9.57 14.03
C PRO A 33 -16.54 9.88 12.87
N SER A 34 -17.10 10.06 11.68
CA SER A 34 -16.29 10.27 10.45
C SER A 34 -15.69 11.68 10.35
N GLY A 35 -15.93 12.58 11.28
CA GLY A 35 -15.36 13.93 11.27
C GLY A 35 -15.44 14.63 9.90
N GLY A 36 -15.97 15.85 9.85
CA GLY A 36 -16.06 16.61 8.60
C GLY A 36 -16.93 17.85 8.82
N PRO A 37 -16.95 18.81 7.89
CA PRO A 37 -17.83 19.96 7.95
C PRO A 37 -19.27 19.50 7.64
N GLY A 38 -19.91 18.86 8.61
CA GLY A 38 -21.28 18.35 8.51
C GLY A 38 -22.03 18.64 9.80
N GLY A 39 -23.33 18.91 9.69
CA GLY A 39 -24.21 19.23 10.81
C GLY A 39 -24.22 18.13 11.89
N GLN A 40 -25.01 18.35 12.97
CA GLN A 40 -25.04 17.50 14.18
C GLN A 40 -25.20 15.98 13.94
N HIS A 41 -25.76 15.56 12.81
CA HIS A 41 -25.88 14.14 12.44
C HIS A 41 -24.53 13.47 12.12
N ALA A 42 -23.60 14.18 11.49
CA ALA A 42 -22.30 13.63 11.14
C ALA A 42 -21.40 13.38 12.37
N ASN A 43 -21.62 14.17 13.43
CA ASN A 43 -20.86 14.05 14.68
C ASN A 43 -21.43 12.99 15.65
N LYS A 44 -22.66 12.51 15.43
CA LYS A 44 -23.31 11.49 16.27
C LYS A 44 -23.25 10.08 15.68
N ALA A 45 -23.09 9.95 14.37
CA ALA A 45 -23.05 8.65 13.72
C ALA A 45 -21.61 8.14 13.60
N SER A 46 -21.27 7.06 14.31
CA SER A 46 -19.96 6.38 14.23
C SER A 46 -19.84 5.60 12.92
N THR A 47 -19.73 6.31 11.78
CA THR A 47 -19.69 5.69 10.44
C THR A 47 -18.29 5.29 10.00
N ARG A 48 -17.24 5.89 10.55
CA ARG A 48 -15.87 5.48 10.28
C ARG A 48 -15.61 4.09 10.83
N ALA A 49 -15.16 3.19 9.99
CA ALA A 49 -14.80 1.84 10.36
C ALA A 49 -13.28 1.66 10.31
N THR A 50 -12.72 1.17 11.40
CA THR A 50 -11.30 0.81 11.49
C THR A 50 -11.19 -0.68 11.75
N VAL A 51 -10.36 -1.37 10.98
CA VAL A 51 -9.99 -2.76 11.21
C VAL A 51 -8.52 -2.86 11.55
N GLU A 52 -8.19 -3.64 12.55
CA GLU A 52 -6.83 -3.99 12.96
C GLU A 52 -6.65 -5.50 12.85
N PHE A 53 -5.50 -5.91 12.36
CA PHE A 53 -5.09 -7.31 12.27
C PHE A 53 -3.71 -7.47 12.89
N ASP A 54 -3.61 -8.38 13.85
CA ASP A 54 -2.36 -8.71 14.54
C ASP A 54 -1.62 -9.79 13.73
N ILE A 55 -0.54 -9.36 13.07
CA ILE A 55 0.29 -10.22 12.23
C ILE A 55 1.16 -11.13 13.09
N GLU A 56 1.64 -10.63 14.22
CA GLU A 56 2.57 -11.34 15.08
C GLU A 56 1.92 -12.58 15.71
N HIS A 57 0.69 -12.45 16.19
CA HIS A 57 -0.03 -13.49 16.90
C HIS A 57 -1.04 -14.27 16.05
N SER A 58 -1.14 -14.00 14.76
CA SER A 58 -2.07 -14.72 13.86
C SER A 58 -1.74 -16.22 13.83
N ARG A 59 -2.77 -17.04 13.97
CA ARG A 59 -2.65 -18.51 13.96
C ARG A 59 -2.64 -19.10 12.55
N VAL A 60 -3.09 -18.34 11.58
CA VAL A 60 -3.27 -18.79 10.20
C VAL A 60 -2.01 -18.58 9.35
N LEU A 61 -1.16 -17.63 9.73
CA LEU A 61 0.03 -17.29 8.97
C LEU A 61 1.13 -18.35 9.08
N SER A 62 1.65 -18.81 7.94
CA SER A 62 2.90 -19.55 7.87
C SER A 62 4.08 -18.70 8.34
N GLY A 63 5.18 -19.33 8.75
CA GLY A 63 6.38 -18.59 9.19
C GLY A 63 6.93 -17.64 8.13
N SER A 64 6.92 -18.06 6.86
CA SER A 64 7.40 -17.25 5.74
C SER A 64 6.48 -16.06 5.43
N ASP A 65 5.15 -16.27 5.47
CA ASP A 65 4.17 -15.21 5.22
C ASP A 65 4.17 -14.20 6.37
N ARG A 66 4.26 -14.68 7.62
CA ARG A 66 4.40 -13.84 8.81
C ARG A 66 5.63 -12.95 8.72
N SER A 67 6.80 -13.51 8.45
CA SER A 67 8.05 -12.74 8.32
C SER A 67 7.95 -11.67 7.24
N ARG A 68 7.30 -11.98 6.11
CA ARG A 68 7.07 -11.05 5.01
C ARG A 68 6.13 -9.90 5.39
N LEU A 69 5.02 -10.22 6.08
CA LEU A 69 4.07 -9.20 6.53
C LEU A 69 4.67 -8.34 7.64
N LEU A 70 5.38 -8.93 8.61
CA LEU A 70 6.09 -8.19 9.66
C LEU A 70 7.12 -7.21 9.08
N SER A 71 7.88 -7.63 8.06
CA SER A 71 8.84 -6.75 7.39
C SER A 71 8.19 -5.59 6.63
N THR A 72 6.92 -5.73 6.23
CA THR A 72 6.19 -4.74 5.42
C THR A 72 5.36 -3.79 6.28
N PHE A 73 4.69 -4.29 7.30
CA PHE A 73 3.69 -3.56 8.10
C PHE A 73 4.04 -3.45 9.58
N GLY A 74 5.00 -4.21 10.07
CA GLY A 74 5.24 -4.36 11.51
C GLY A 74 4.28 -5.37 12.15
N PRO A 75 4.16 -5.36 13.50
CA PRO A 75 3.39 -6.37 14.24
C PRO A 75 1.89 -6.32 13.96
N THR A 76 1.35 -5.13 13.69
CA THR A 76 -0.08 -4.92 13.41
C THR A 76 -0.29 -4.09 12.15
N ILE A 77 -1.35 -4.38 11.43
CA ILE A 77 -1.81 -3.55 10.32
C ILE A 77 -3.17 -2.95 10.65
N ARG A 78 -3.28 -1.64 10.47
CA ARG A 78 -4.51 -0.87 10.68
C ARG A 78 -5.01 -0.29 9.36
N VAL A 79 -6.30 -0.44 9.10
CA VAL A 79 -6.96 0.11 7.91
C VAL A 79 -8.23 0.84 8.31
N VAL A 80 -8.40 2.03 7.76
CA VAL A 80 -9.55 2.91 8.02
C VAL A 80 -10.33 3.10 6.73
N ALA A 81 -11.66 3.15 6.85
CA ALA A 81 -12.57 3.58 5.80
C ALA A 81 -13.66 4.50 6.39
N ASP A 82 -13.82 5.65 5.79
CA ASP A 82 -14.77 6.70 6.16
C ASP A 82 -15.39 7.40 4.94
N ASP A 83 -15.31 6.77 3.78
CA ASP A 83 -15.73 7.33 2.49
C ASP A 83 -17.26 7.41 2.36
N GLU A 84 -17.95 6.53 3.09
CA GLU A 84 -19.39 6.36 2.96
C GLU A 84 -20.14 6.84 4.20
N ARG A 85 -21.39 7.24 4.02
CA ARG A 85 -22.30 7.60 5.14
C ARG A 85 -22.79 6.39 5.92
N SER A 86 -22.57 5.19 5.44
CA SER A 86 -22.99 3.92 6.05
C SER A 86 -21.80 3.24 6.71
N GLN A 87 -21.91 2.99 8.02
CA GLN A 87 -20.94 2.21 8.79
C GLN A 87 -20.67 0.84 8.15
N GLN A 88 -21.72 0.17 7.67
CA GLN A 88 -21.58 -1.14 7.05
C GLN A 88 -20.83 -1.09 5.73
N ARG A 89 -21.05 -0.06 4.90
CA ARG A 89 -20.29 0.13 3.66
C ARG A 89 -18.82 0.43 3.95
N ASN A 90 -18.55 1.29 4.94
CA ASN A 90 -17.17 1.56 5.37
C ASN A 90 -16.50 0.31 5.94
N ARG A 91 -17.23 -0.51 6.71
CA ARG A 91 -16.70 -1.80 7.17
C ARG A 91 -16.32 -2.72 6.01
N THR A 92 -17.17 -2.84 5.01
CA THR A 92 -16.90 -3.63 3.80
C THR A 92 -15.70 -3.05 3.04
N ALA A 93 -15.61 -1.74 2.91
CA ALA A 93 -14.48 -1.06 2.26
C ALA A 93 -13.16 -1.28 3.01
N ALA A 94 -13.16 -1.13 4.35
CA ALA A 94 -11.98 -1.37 5.18
C ALA A 94 -11.50 -2.82 5.06
N ARG A 95 -12.42 -3.78 5.08
CA ARG A 95 -12.14 -5.20 4.91
C ARG A 95 -11.49 -5.50 3.55
N ARG A 96 -12.05 -4.96 2.47
CA ARG A 96 -11.49 -5.09 1.12
C ARG A 96 -10.10 -4.49 1.02
N ARG A 97 -9.89 -3.30 1.54
CA ARG A 97 -8.58 -2.63 1.59
C ARG A 97 -7.55 -3.43 2.37
N LEU A 98 -7.94 -4.03 3.49
CA LEU A 98 -7.07 -4.90 4.27
C LEU A 98 -6.66 -6.13 3.45
N ALA A 99 -7.63 -6.82 2.83
CA ALA A 99 -7.35 -7.97 1.97
C ALA A 99 -6.40 -7.62 0.82
N ASP A 100 -6.60 -6.49 0.16
CA ASP A 100 -5.76 -6.06 -0.96
C ASP A 100 -4.33 -5.72 -0.52
N ARG A 101 -4.16 -5.06 0.63
CA ARG A 101 -2.83 -4.78 1.21
C ARG A 101 -2.08 -6.06 1.56
N LEU A 102 -2.75 -7.00 2.24
CA LEU A 102 -2.16 -8.29 2.60
C LEU A 102 -1.81 -9.10 1.34
N ARG A 103 -2.71 -9.14 0.35
CA ARG A 103 -2.46 -9.83 -0.94
C ARG A 103 -1.24 -9.26 -1.65
N THR A 104 -1.12 -7.95 -1.73
CA THR A 104 0.02 -7.27 -2.38
C THR A 104 1.33 -7.57 -1.67
N ALA A 105 1.34 -7.56 -0.34
CA ALA A 105 2.54 -7.84 0.44
C ALA A 105 2.97 -9.31 0.37
N LEU A 106 2.00 -10.23 0.21
CA LEU A 106 2.26 -11.67 0.07
C LEU A 106 2.66 -12.09 -1.35
N GLN A 107 2.53 -11.20 -2.35
CA GLN A 107 3.02 -11.50 -3.70
C GLN A 107 4.55 -11.61 -3.71
N PRO A 108 5.11 -12.66 -4.33
CA PRO A 108 6.55 -12.77 -4.49
C PRO A 108 7.05 -11.58 -5.32
N ARG A 109 8.01 -10.83 -4.78
CA ARG A 109 8.66 -9.77 -5.55
C ARG A 109 9.47 -10.42 -6.66
N THR A 110 9.10 -10.14 -7.89
CA THR A 110 9.92 -10.53 -9.05
C THR A 110 11.26 -9.77 -8.96
N PRO A 111 12.41 -10.46 -8.85
CA PRO A 111 13.69 -9.78 -8.79
C PRO A 111 13.89 -8.96 -10.06
N ARG A 112 14.18 -7.67 -9.88
CA ARG A 112 14.41 -6.77 -11.00
C ARG A 112 15.74 -7.15 -11.65
N ARG A 113 15.69 -7.77 -12.81
CA ARG A 113 16.89 -8.05 -13.59
C ARG A 113 17.47 -6.72 -14.09
N PRO A 114 18.76 -6.44 -13.88
CA PRO A 114 19.39 -5.26 -14.44
C PRO A 114 19.34 -5.34 -15.97
N THR A 115 18.73 -4.35 -16.59
CA THR A 115 18.67 -4.24 -18.04
C THR A 115 19.88 -3.47 -18.53
N ARG A 116 20.55 -3.96 -19.58
CA ARG A 116 21.60 -3.21 -20.26
C ARG A 116 21.00 -1.96 -20.90
N PRO A 117 21.72 -0.82 -20.86
CA PRO A 117 21.29 0.38 -21.58
C PRO A 117 21.06 0.08 -23.05
N SER A 118 20.00 0.63 -23.64
CA SER A 118 19.74 0.47 -25.06
C SER A 118 20.87 1.11 -25.90
N ARG A 119 21.10 0.60 -27.11
CA ARG A 119 22.09 1.17 -28.04
C ARG A 119 21.90 2.66 -28.23
N GLY A 120 20.64 3.11 -28.37
CA GLY A 120 20.31 4.54 -28.50
C GLY A 120 20.64 5.37 -27.24
N SER A 121 20.51 4.80 -26.04
CA SER A 121 20.92 5.47 -24.80
C SER A 121 22.43 5.64 -24.71
N VAL A 122 23.18 4.60 -25.10
CA VAL A 122 24.64 4.66 -25.16
C VAL A 122 25.10 5.71 -26.19
N GLN A 123 24.49 5.71 -27.39
CA GLN A 123 24.80 6.69 -28.43
C GLN A 123 24.55 8.12 -27.98
N ARG A 124 23.36 8.40 -27.42
CA ARG A 124 23.04 9.74 -26.88
C ARG A 124 24.03 10.20 -25.82
N ARG A 125 24.46 9.31 -24.94
CA ARG A 125 25.49 9.61 -23.94
C ARG A 125 26.85 9.93 -24.56
N LEU A 126 27.22 9.23 -25.61
CA LEU A 126 28.47 9.47 -26.32
C LEU A 126 28.43 10.82 -27.05
N ASP A 127 27.32 11.13 -27.71
CA ASP A 127 27.14 12.39 -28.44
C ASP A 127 27.13 13.58 -27.49
N ALA A 128 26.46 13.46 -26.34
CA ALA A 128 26.49 14.46 -25.28
C ALA A 128 27.90 14.72 -24.75
N LYS A 129 28.73 13.63 -24.56
CA LYS A 129 30.12 13.76 -24.18
C LYS A 129 30.98 14.44 -25.26
N ARG A 130 30.74 14.12 -26.54
CA ARG A 130 31.43 14.75 -27.66
C ARG A 130 31.15 16.25 -27.72
N GLN A 131 29.89 16.64 -27.63
CA GLN A 131 29.45 18.06 -27.58
C GLN A 131 30.09 18.80 -26.40
N GLN A 132 30.07 18.17 -25.21
CA GLN A 132 30.70 18.78 -24.03
C GLN A 132 32.21 18.97 -24.20
N LYS A 133 32.89 17.99 -24.82
CA LYS A 133 34.33 18.10 -25.16
C LYS A 133 34.62 19.24 -26.12
N GLN A 134 33.78 19.38 -27.19
CA GLN A 134 33.90 20.46 -28.16
C GLN A 134 33.71 21.83 -27.51
N ARG A 135 32.66 21.97 -26.65
CA ARG A 135 32.44 23.21 -25.89
C ARG A 135 33.61 23.58 -24.99
N LYS A 136 34.24 22.58 -24.31
CA LYS A 136 35.41 22.81 -23.47
C LYS A 136 36.65 23.22 -24.30
N GLN A 137 36.85 22.62 -25.47
CA GLN A 137 37.95 22.96 -26.37
C GLN A 137 37.75 24.36 -26.94
N GLY A 138 36.52 24.77 -27.33
CA GLY A 138 36.23 26.13 -27.84
C GLY A 138 36.35 27.25 -26.78
N ARG A 139 36.34 26.90 -25.48
CA ARG A 139 36.54 27.91 -24.42
C ARG A 139 37.97 28.37 -24.25
N GLY A 140 38.93 27.90 -25.03
CA GLY A 140 40.31 28.34 -25.00
C GLY A 140 40.91 28.52 -23.59
N ARG A 141 42.12 28.14 -23.38
CA ARG A 141 42.86 28.49 -22.17
C ARG A 141 43.12 30.01 -22.24
N VAL A 142 42.40 30.81 -21.47
CA VAL A 142 42.72 32.25 -21.30
C VAL A 142 44.19 32.28 -20.85
N ARG A 143 45.07 32.72 -21.72
CA ARG A 143 46.46 32.95 -21.39
C ARG A 143 46.49 34.07 -20.36
N ARG A 144 47.06 33.78 -19.21
CA ARG A 144 47.38 34.76 -18.19
C ARG A 144 48.46 35.67 -18.79
N GLY A 145 48.09 36.80 -19.38
CA GLY A 145 49.02 37.70 -20.00
C GLY A 145 48.45 38.77 -20.94
N ASP A 146 47.17 38.75 -21.23
CA ASP A 146 46.54 39.76 -22.10
C ASP A 146 45.83 40.85 -21.25
N TRP A 147 46.66 41.55 -20.42
CA TRP A 147 46.24 42.79 -19.71
C TRP A 147 47.23 43.89 -20.08
#